data_494e9c22a20bbd91013f6720cc47ae1e
#
_entry.id   494e9c22a20bbd91013f6720cc47ae1e
#
_cell.length_a   1.000
_cell.length_b   1.000
_cell.length_c   1.000
_cell.angle_alpha   90.00
_cell.angle_beta   90.00
_cell.angle_gamma   90.00
#
_symmetry.space_group_name_H-M   'P 1'
#
loop_
_entity.id
_entity.type
_entity.pdbx_description
1 polymer ?
#
loop_
_entity_poly.entity_id
_entity_poly.type
_entity_poly.pdbx_seq_one_letter_code
_entity_poly.pdbx_strand_id
1 'polypeptide(L)'
;MTILICIPCLLTGGTEIQTLNLVRALVTGGHQIVSVCYFEYSPEMVTRFQQAGSEVVCLSKDGTRIGGWKGIILLYKGLRKVLKQYRPEVVHVQYMAPGAIPILLLRLLGMRQIIATAHTAADIYPNLRLIHFVQQHYVKAFTCITELAERSFFGTSQLYGEQTLLKKRNHFTIYNALPAGISISRQAKSQDRPLTIGVVSRLESIKGMDLVVPAFAQVKACHPEMQLLIVGDGSLRKQMEEQAHKAGLEDAVEFAGRQPQEKLVSYYDRIDILLMPSRSEGFGLTAIEGMARGCVVVAAHTGGLPEVIRDGEVGLLHEPEQVKDLATQINKLIEQPALWKQFSTEATTYVQQFSFERFSLLFNNLYQKI
;
A
#
# COMPACT_ATOMS: atom_id res chain seq x y z
N MET A 1 -0.05 -22.90 14.26
CA MET A 1 -0.87 -23.27 13.08
C MET A 1 -0.01 -23.19 11.83
N THR A 2 -0.27 -24.03 10.84
CA THR A 2 0.27 -23.88 9.49
C THR A 2 -0.68 -23.04 8.67
N ILE A 3 -0.20 -21.90 8.15
CA ILE A 3 -1.01 -20.92 7.41
C ILE A 3 -0.46 -20.81 5.98
N LEU A 4 -1.35 -20.88 5.03
CA LEU A 4 -1.03 -20.67 3.61
C LEU A 4 -1.43 -19.24 3.22
N ILE A 5 -0.47 -18.44 2.76
CA ILE A 5 -0.71 -17.10 2.21
C ILE A 5 -0.67 -17.18 0.69
N CYS A 6 -1.78 -16.95 0.05
CA CYS A 6 -1.93 -17.03 -1.40
C CYS A 6 -1.93 -15.63 -2.02
N ILE A 7 -1.05 -15.38 -2.98
CA ILE A 7 -0.90 -14.09 -3.65
C ILE A 7 -0.73 -14.27 -5.16
N PRO A 8 -1.32 -13.40 -6.02
CA PRO A 8 -1.18 -13.52 -7.47
C PRO A 8 0.23 -13.37 -7.98
N CYS A 9 0.99 -12.43 -7.44
CA CYS A 9 2.36 -12.15 -7.84
C CYS A 9 3.24 -11.74 -6.65
N LEU A 10 4.55 -11.88 -6.79
CA LEU A 10 5.59 -11.42 -5.87
C LEU A 10 6.52 -10.46 -6.60
N LEU A 11 6.00 -9.30 -6.96
CA LEU A 11 6.73 -8.18 -7.56
C LEU A 11 6.95 -7.07 -6.50
N THR A 12 7.46 -5.90 -6.92
CA THR A 12 7.59 -4.76 -6.00
C THR A 12 6.36 -3.87 -6.09
N GLY A 13 5.48 -3.97 -5.11
CA GLY A 13 4.24 -3.19 -5.02
C GLY A 13 3.71 -3.11 -3.59
N GLY A 14 2.72 -2.24 -3.37
CA GLY A 14 2.13 -2.04 -2.03
C GLY A 14 1.49 -3.31 -1.47
N THR A 15 0.80 -4.09 -2.29
CA THR A 15 0.16 -5.35 -1.90
C THR A 15 1.19 -6.37 -1.41
N GLU A 16 2.30 -6.52 -2.14
CA GLU A 16 3.36 -7.46 -1.80
C GLU A 16 4.09 -7.05 -0.51
N ILE A 17 4.36 -5.76 -0.34
CA ILE A 17 4.95 -5.23 0.90
C ILE A 17 4.04 -5.46 2.10
N GLN A 18 2.73 -5.25 1.96
CA GLN A 18 1.78 -5.51 3.05
C GLN A 18 1.59 -7.01 3.31
N THR A 19 1.63 -7.85 2.27
CA THR A 19 1.64 -9.30 2.45
C THR A 19 2.91 -9.76 3.18
N LEU A 20 4.06 -9.14 2.91
CA LEU A 20 5.30 -9.40 3.63
C LEU A 20 5.20 -8.97 5.12
N ASN A 21 4.55 -7.84 5.41
CA ASN A 21 4.25 -7.44 6.79
C ASN A 21 3.34 -8.47 7.47
N LEU A 22 2.31 -8.98 6.77
CA LEU A 22 1.45 -10.04 7.29
C LEU A 22 2.23 -11.32 7.60
N VAL A 23 3.11 -11.75 6.71
CA VAL A 23 4.00 -12.91 6.94
C VAL A 23 4.82 -12.69 8.21
N ARG A 24 5.49 -11.55 8.35
CA ARG A 24 6.28 -11.21 9.55
C ARG A 24 5.45 -11.23 10.82
N ALA A 25 4.26 -10.63 10.78
CA ALA A 25 3.34 -10.59 11.92
C ALA A 25 2.93 -11.99 12.39
N LEU A 26 2.63 -12.88 11.43
CA LEU A 26 2.21 -14.25 11.73
C LEU A 26 3.37 -15.14 12.16
N VAL A 27 4.55 -14.98 11.57
CA VAL A 27 5.78 -15.70 12.02
C VAL A 27 6.13 -15.29 13.45
N THR A 28 6.09 -13.98 13.75
CA THR A 28 6.29 -13.49 15.13
C THR A 28 5.21 -14.02 16.10
N GLY A 29 3.99 -14.24 15.61
CA GLY A 29 2.90 -14.90 16.34
C GLY A 29 3.07 -16.42 16.54
N GLY A 30 4.20 -17.00 16.11
CA GLY A 30 4.49 -18.43 16.27
C GLY A 30 3.82 -19.34 15.24
N HIS A 31 3.41 -18.81 14.11
CA HIS A 31 2.79 -19.59 13.04
C HIS A 31 3.83 -20.05 12.01
N GLN A 32 3.61 -21.23 11.41
CA GLN A 32 4.34 -21.70 10.26
C GLN A 32 3.70 -21.16 8.99
N ILE A 33 4.44 -20.43 8.17
CA ILE A 33 3.90 -19.73 7.00
C ILE A 33 4.43 -20.33 5.72
N VAL A 34 3.52 -20.58 4.78
CA VAL A 34 3.84 -20.96 3.39
C VAL A 34 3.18 -19.93 2.47
N SER A 35 4.00 -19.19 1.73
CA SER A 35 3.54 -18.20 0.74
C SER A 35 3.46 -18.84 -0.64
N VAL A 36 2.28 -18.80 -1.26
CA VAL A 36 2.04 -19.37 -2.59
C VAL A 36 1.81 -18.26 -3.59
N CYS A 37 2.79 -18.06 -4.47
CA CYS A 37 2.71 -17.15 -5.61
C CYS A 37 2.11 -17.89 -6.81
N TYR A 38 1.07 -17.31 -7.43
CA TYR A 38 0.40 -17.96 -8.55
C TYR A 38 1.17 -17.80 -9.87
N PHE A 39 1.65 -16.59 -10.14
CA PHE A 39 2.14 -16.19 -11.46
C PHE A 39 3.52 -15.53 -11.40
N GLU A 40 3.56 -14.21 -11.56
CA GLU A 40 4.80 -13.44 -11.70
C GLU A 40 5.53 -13.29 -10.37
N TYR A 41 6.85 -13.42 -10.39
CA TYR A 41 7.69 -13.19 -9.23
C TYR A 41 9.08 -12.65 -9.60
N SER A 42 9.69 -11.91 -8.70
CA SER A 42 11.09 -11.53 -8.75
C SER A 42 11.89 -12.36 -7.73
N PRO A 43 13.13 -12.77 -8.05
CA PRO A 43 14.00 -13.48 -7.10
C PRO A 43 14.24 -12.70 -5.81
N GLU A 44 14.35 -11.36 -5.92
CA GLU A 44 14.50 -10.46 -4.77
C GLU A 44 13.32 -10.60 -3.80
N MET A 45 12.09 -10.52 -4.31
CA MET A 45 10.91 -10.58 -3.46
C MET A 45 10.72 -11.98 -2.86
N VAL A 46 11.00 -13.04 -3.62
CA VAL A 46 11.02 -14.42 -3.08
C VAL A 46 11.98 -14.50 -1.89
N THR A 47 13.21 -13.99 -2.05
CA THR A 47 14.23 -13.99 -0.98
C THR A 47 13.74 -13.21 0.25
N ARG A 48 13.08 -12.06 0.07
CA ARG A 48 12.53 -11.26 1.19
C ARG A 48 11.46 -12.02 1.97
N PHE A 49 10.59 -12.77 1.30
CA PHE A 49 9.59 -13.61 1.95
C PHE A 49 10.23 -14.77 2.72
N GLN A 50 11.27 -15.39 2.16
CA GLN A 50 12.04 -16.44 2.84
C GLN A 50 12.77 -15.91 4.09
N GLN A 51 13.39 -14.76 3.98
CA GLN A 51 14.05 -14.09 5.12
C GLN A 51 13.04 -13.67 6.21
N ALA A 52 11.78 -13.43 5.85
CA ALA A 52 10.70 -13.17 6.80
C ALA A 52 10.19 -14.45 7.50
N GLY A 53 10.73 -15.62 7.19
CA GLY A 53 10.39 -16.90 7.83
C GLY A 53 9.29 -17.68 7.11
N SER A 54 8.95 -17.33 5.85
CA SER A 54 7.99 -18.08 5.05
C SER A 54 8.69 -19.06 4.09
N GLU A 55 8.17 -20.26 3.97
CA GLU A 55 8.47 -21.07 2.80
C GLU A 55 7.73 -20.48 1.59
N VAL A 56 8.39 -20.43 0.41
CA VAL A 56 7.80 -19.83 -0.79
C VAL A 56 7.63 -20.87 -1.88
N VAL A 57 6.41 -20.99 -2.42
CA VAL A 57 6.05 -21.88 -3.50
C VAL A 57 5.52 -21.07 -4.68
N CYS A 58 6.24 -21.06 -5.80
CA CYS A 58 5.80 -20.44 -7.05
C CYS A 58 5.13 -21.50 -7.93
N LEU A 59 3.87 -21.26 -8.34
CA LEU A 59 3.12 -22.23 -9.18
C LEU A 59 3.50 -22.11 -10.65
N SER A 60 3.73 -20.90 -11.15
CA SER A 60 4.29 -20.68 -12.50
C SER A 60 5.79 -20.95 -12.46
N LYS A 61 6.29 -21.81 -13.34
CA LYS A 61 7.72 -22.13 -13.42
C LYS A 61 8.54 -20.98 -13.98
N ASP A 62 7.99 -20.29 -14.95
CA ASP A 62 8.67 -19.24 -15.72
C ASP A 62 8.35 -17.82 -15.22
N GLY A 63 7.62 -17.71 -14.11
CA GLY A 63 7.20 -16.39 -13.57
C GLY A 63 6.28 -15.61 -14.53
N THR A 64 5.52 -16.32 -15.38
CA THR A 64 4.62 -15.68 -16.34
C THR A 64 3.16 -15.83 -15.93
N ARG A 65 2.36 -14.82 -16.26
CA ARG A 65 0.91 -14.87 -16.04
C ARG A 65 0.23 -15.73 -17.09
N ILE A 66 -0.50 -16.74 -16.63
CA ILE A 66 -1.28 -17.64 -17.47
C ILE A 66 -2.76 -17.35 -17.22
N GLY A 67 -3.45 -16.85 -18.26
CA GLY A 67 -4.88 -16.53 -18.20
C GLY A 67 -5.79 -17.66 -18.66
N GLY A 68 -7.10 -17.40 -18.55
CA GLY A 68 -8.15 -18.32 -19.03
C GLY A 68 -8.13 -19.69 -18.32
N TRP A 69 -8.64 -20.71 -19.00
CA TRP A 69 -8.78 -22.05 -18.45
C TRP A 69 -7.44 -22.73 -18.09
N LYS A 70 -6.35 -22.38 -18.79
CA LYS A 70 -5.00 -22.87 -18.47
C LYS A 70 -4.52 -22.38 -17.11
N GLY A 71 -4.81 -21.11 -16.80
CA GLY A 71 -4.54 -20.53 -15.47
C GLY A 71 -5.35 -21.21 -14.36
N ILE A 72 -6.61 -21.54 -14.63
CA ILE A 72 -7.46 -22.27 -13.66
C ILE A 72 -6.89 -23.67 -13.38
N ILE A 73 -6.44 -24.39 -14.42
CA ILE A 73 -5.80 -25.71 -14.26
C ILE A 73 -4.51 -25.60 -13.48
N LEU A 74 -3.67 -24.58 -13.76
CA LEU A 74 -2.44 -24.35 -13.00
C LEU A 74 -2.75 -24.16 -11.52
N LEU A 75 -3.70 -23.28 -11.20
CA LEU A 75 -4.14 -23.00 -9.83
C LEU A 75 -4.67 -24.27 -9.16
N TYR A 76 -5.58 -24.99 -9.81
CA TYR A 76 -6.14 -26.23 -9.24
C TYR A 76 -5.06 -27.27 -8.93
N LYS A 77 -4.18 -27.58 -9.89
CA LYS A 77 -3.11 -28.58 -9.69
C LYS A 77 -2.12 -28.10 -8.64
N GLY A 78 -1.71 -26.83 -8.69
CA GLY A 78 -0.77 -26.23 -7.75
C GLY A 78 -1.32 -26.22 -6.32
N LEU A 79 -2.52 -25.67 -6.12
CA LEU A 79 -3.15 -25.60 -4.81
C LEU A 79 -3.39 -27.01 -4.24
N ARG A 80 -3.85 -27.98 -5.06
CA ARG A 80 -4.02 -29.36 -4.61
C ARG A 80 -2.71 -29.98 -4.11
N LYS A 81 -1.59 -29.74 -4.81
CA LYS A 81 -0.26 -30.23 -4.40
C LYS A 81 0.16 -29.60 -3.06
N VAL A 82 0.03 -28.27 -2.95
CA VAL A 82 0.42 -27.51 -1.76
C VAL A 82 -0.43 -27.92 -0.55
N LEU A 83 -1.76 -28.00 -0.70
CA LEU A 83 -2.66 -28.42 0.38
C LEU A 83 -2.34 -29.86 0.88
N LYS A 84 -2.00 -30.78 -0.04
CA LYS A 84 -1.60 -32.14 0.34
C LYS A 84 -0.26 -32.17 1.08
N GLN A 85 0.69 -31.34 0.65
CA GLN A 85 2.06 -31.30 1.21
C GLN A 85 2.08 -30.66 2.59
N TYR A 86 1.46 -29.48 2.75
CA TYR A 86 1.58 -28.67 3.96
C TYR A 86 0.42 -28.83 4.94
N ARG A 87 -0.73 -29.34 4.50
CA ARG A 87 -1.95 -29.53 5.30
C ARG A 87 -2.29 -28.30 6.14
N PRO A 88 -2.43 -27.10 5.53
CA PRO A 88 -2.64 -25.87 6.29
C PRO A 88 -3.98 -25.90 7.03
N GLU A 89 -4.00 -25.31 8.22
CA GLU A 89 -5.21 -25.10 9.00
C GLU A 89 -6.03 -23.93 8.48
N VAL A 90 -5.34 -22.86 7.99
CA VAL A 90 -5.96 -21.65 7.44
C VAL A 90 -5.31 -21.31 6.10
N VAL A 91 -6.12 -20.82 5.16
CA VAL A 91 -5.64 -20.23 3.91
C VAL A 91 -6.09 -18.77 3.85
N HIS A 92 -5.15 -17.85 3.66
CA HIS A 92 -5.42 -16.44 3.46
C HIS A 92 -5.13 -16.03 2.01
N VAL A 93 -6.16 -15.64 1.29
CA VAL A 93 -6.06 -15.19 -0.10
C VAL A 93 -5.88 -13.68 -0.12
N GLN A 94 -4.71 -13.23 -0.57
CA GLN A 94 -4.44 -11.83 -0.81
C GLN A 94 -4.93 -11.47 -2.21
N TYR A 95 -5.67 -10.36 -2.33
CA TYR A 95 -6.13 -9.87 -3.61
C TYR A 95 -7.04 -10.85 -4.34
N MET A 96 -8.34 -10.67 -4.25
CA MET A 96 -9.32 -11.59 -4.87
C MET A 96 -9.37 -11.51 -6.42
N ALA A 97 -8.66 -10.60 -7.08
CA ALA A 97 -8.59 -10.54 -8.54
C ALA A 97 -7.69 -11.66 -9.12
N PRO A 98 -8.05 -12.21 -10.28
CA PRO A 98 -9.20 -11.88 -11.10
C PRO A 98 -10.50 -12.55 -10.63
N GLY A 99 -11.03 -12.12 -9.48
CA GLY A 99 -12.27 -12.61 -8.93
C GLY A 99 -12.13 -13.77 -7.93
N ALA A 100 -13.21 -14.45 -7.64
CA ALA A 100 -13.34 -15.44 -6.56
C ALA A 100 -12.74 -16.83 -6.90
N ILE A 101 -12.12 -17.01 -8.06
CA ILE A 101 -11.67 -18.33 -8.56
C ILE A 101 -10.75 -19.06 -7.56
N PRO A 102 -9.71 -18.44 -6.97
CA PRO A 102 -8.86 -19.12 -6.01
C PRO A 102 -9.63 -19.66 -4.81
N ILE A 103 -10.60 -18.91 -4.29
CA ILE A 103 -11.43 -19.31 -3.16
C ILE A 103 -12.36 -20.47 -3.54
N LEU A 104 -12.97 -20.42 -4.73
CA LEU A 104 -13.81 -21.52 -5.23
C LEU A 104 -13.00 -22.81 -5.38
N LEU A 105 -11.77 -22.73 -5.91
CA LEU A 105 -10.87 -23.88 -6.03
C LEU A 105 -10.46 -24.43 -4.66
N LEU A 106 -10.13 -23.56 -3.70
CA LEU A 106 -9.80 -23.97 -2.33
C LEU A 106 -10.98 -24.69 -1.67
N ARG A 107 -12.21 -24.19 -1.86
CA ARG A 107 -13.43 -24.85 -1.36
C ARG A 107 -13.65 -26.20 -2.02
N LEU A 108 -13.47 -26.31 -3.32
CA LEU A 108 -13.56 -27.57 -4.06
C LEU A 108 -12.53 -28.60 -3.57
N LEU A 109 -11.34 -28.14 -3.17
CA LEU A 109 -10.27 -28.95 -2.60
C LEU A 109 -10.46 -29.25 -1.10
N GLY A 110 -11.58 -28.87 -0.50
CA GLY A 110 -11.95 -29.21 0.89
C GLY A 110 -11.55 -28.17 1.95
N MET A 111 -10.91 -27.06 1.56
CA MET A 111 -10.50 -26.02 2.50
C MET A 111 -11.71 -25.28 3.06
N ARG A 112 -11.82 -25.16 4.41
CA ARG A 112 -12.94 -24.51 5.08
C ARG A 112 -12.59 -23.22 5.81
N GLN A 113 -11.37 -23.09 6.31
CA GLN A 113 -10.88 -21.91 7.01
C GLN A 113 -10.17 -21.00 6.01
N ILE A 114 -10.93 -20.10 5.38
CA ILE A 114 -10.44 -19.18 4.34
C ILE A 114 -10.64 -17.76 4.81
N ILE A 115 -9.56 -16.98 4.80
CA ILE A 115 -9.56 -15.52 4.93
C ILE A 115 -9.30 -14.90 3.55
N ALA A 116 -9.84 -13.73 3.30
CA ALA A 116 -9.54 -12.97 2.08
C ALA A 116 -9.25 -11.50 2.42
N THR A 117 -8.26 -10.90 1.76
CA THR A 117 -7.96 -9.46 1.87
C THR A 117 -8.07 -8.79 0.51
N ALA A 118 -8.89 -7.73 0.41
CA ALA A 118 -8.95 -6.84 -0.75
C ALA A 118 -8.02 -5.63 -0.54
N HIS A 119 -7.15 -5.39 -1.53
CA HIS A 119 -6.18 -4.29 -1.52
C HIS A 119 -6.61 -3.06 -2.33
N THR A 120 -7.82 -3.08 -2.89
CA THR A 120 -8.41 -2.01 -3.69
C THR A 120 -9.91 -1.96 -3.44
N ALA A 121 -10.55 -0.88 -3.90
CA ALA A 121 -12.01 -0.78 -3.90
C ALA A 121 -12.67 -1.74 -4.91
N ALA A 122 -13.98 -1.87 -4.83
CA ALA A 122 -14.77 -2.85 -5.58
C ALA A 122 -14.91 -2.57 -7.08
N ASP A 123 -14.63 -1.36 -7.52
CA ASP A 123 -14.78 -0.86 -8.89
C ASP A 123 -13.97 -1.65 -9.93
N ILE A 124 -12.84 -2.23 -9.51
CA ILE A 124 -12.00 -3.05 -10.39
C ILE A 124 -12.50 -4.49 -10.57
N TYR A 125 -13.53 -4.91 -9.85
CA TYR A 125 -14.03 -6.29 -9.88
C TYR A 125 -15.24 -6.43 -10.80
N PRO A 126 -15.18 -7.31 -11.81
CA PRO A 126 -16.22 -7.39 -12.83
C PRO A 126 -17.54 -8.01 -12.34
N ASN A 127 -17.53 -8.75 -11.23
CA ASN A 127 -18.69 -9.48 -10.73
C ASN A 127 -18.81 -9.44 -9.21
N LEU A 128 -19.37 -8.35 -8.69
CA LEU A 128 -19.60 -8.18 -7.25
C LEU A 128 -20.58 -9.20 -6.67
N ARG A 129 -21.56 -9.67 -7.42
CA ARG A 129 -22.51 -10.70 -6.95
C ARG A 129 -21.79 -12.00 -6.60
N LEU A 130 -20.83 -12.40 -7.44
CA LEU A 130 -20.03 -13.58 -7.16
C LEU A 130 -19.12 -13.38 -5.92
N ILE A 131 -18.56 -12.18 -5.77
CA ILE A 131 -17.73 -11.85 -4.60
C ILE A 131 -18.57 -11.91 -3.31
N HIS A 132 -19.77 -11.32 -3.30
CA HIS A 132 -20.68 -11.39 -2.16
C HIS A 132 -21.06 -12.84 -1.83
N PHE A 133 -21.41 -13.63 -2.86
CA PHE A 133 -21.72 -15.04 -2.66
C PHE A 133 -20.56 -15.80 -2.02
N VAL A 134 -19.36 -15.63 -2.55
CA VAL A 134 -18.14 -16.30 -2.04
C VAL A 134 -17.82 -15.82 -0.62
N GLN A 135 -17.92 -14.52 -0.37
CA GLN A 135 -17.67 -13.94 0.96
C GLN A 135 -18.65 -14.50 2.01
N GLN A 136 -19.95 -14.56 1.69
CA GLN A 136 -20.95 -15.03 2.62
C GLN A 136 -20.85 -16.52 2.92
N HIS A 137 -20.53 -17.35 1.94
CA HIS A 137 -20.63 -18.80 2.06
C HIS A 137 -19.29 -19.50 2.31
N TYR A 138 -18.19 -18.90 1.89
CA TYR A 138 -16.89 -19.58 1.83
C TYR A 138 -15.76 -18.89 2.60
N VAL A 139 -15.91 -17.61 2.94
CA VAL A 139 -14.89 -16.84 3.65
C VAL A 139 -15.26 -16.65 5.11
N LYS A 140 -14.37 -16.97 6.03
CA LYS A 140 -14.56 -16.78 7.47
C LYS A 140 -14.38 -15.33 7.89
N ALA A 141 -13.40 -14.65 7.29
CA ALA A 141 -13.19 -13.22 7.44
C ALA A 141 -12.73 -12.62 6.13
N PHE A 142 -13.37 -11.53 5.73
CA PHE A 142 -13.00 -10.72 4.59
C PHE A 142 -12.47 -9.38 5.11
N THR A 143 -11.21 -9.07 4.84
CA THR A 143 -10.62 -7.81 5.27
C THR A 143 -10.40 -6.87 4.10
N CYS A 144 -10.58 -5.58 4.34
CA CYS A 144 -10.25 -4.50 3.43
C CYS A 144 -9.20 -3.60 4.07
N ILE A 145 -8.39 -2.95 3.25
CA ILE A 145 -7.29 -2.10 3.72
C ILE A 145 -7.73 -0.68 4.08
N THR A 146 -8.95 -0.28 3.68
CA THR A 146 -9.59 1.01 4.00
C THR A 146 -11.08 0.80 4.22
N GLU A 147 -11.70 1.68 5.00
CA GLU A 147 -13.16 1.70 5.17
C GLU A 147 -13.88 2.03 3.87
N LEU A 148 -13.28 2.90 3.04
CA LEU A 148 -13.78 3.19 1.70
C LEU A 148 -13.85 1.91 0.85
N ALA A 149 -12.78 1.11 0.85
CA ALA A 149 -12.78 -0.17 0.14
C ALA A 149 -13.86 -1.10 0.69
N GLU A 150 -13.99 -1.25 2.00
CA GLU A 150 -15.02 -2.08 2.61
C GLU A 150 -16.43 -1.60 2.25
N ARG A 151 -16.71 -0.30 2.35
CA ARG A 151 -17.99 0.30 1.93
C ARG A 151 -18.29 0.07 0.45
N SER A 152 -17.28 0.12 -0.41
CA SER A 152 -17.48 -0.12 -1.84
C SER A 152 -17.91 -1.56 -2.14
N PHE A 153 -17.46 -2.55 -1.35
CA PHE A 153 -17.91 -3.94 -1.47
C PHE A 153 -19.26 -4.18 -0.81
N PHE A 154 -19.49 -3.67 0.40
CA PHE A 154 -20.57 -4.14 1.27
C PHE A 154 -21.55 -3.05 1.70
N GLY A 155 -21.40 -1.81 1.22
CA GLY A 155 -22.23 -0.65 1.59
C GLY A 155 -21.98 -0.12 3.01
N THR A 156 -21.27 -0.86 3.85
CA THR A 156 -20.93 -0.48 5.23
C THR A 156 -19.49 -0.84 5.54
N SER A 157 -18.90 -0.18 6.53
CA SER A 157 -17.55 -0.49 7.04
C SER A 157 -17.54 -0.64 8.54
N GLN A 158 -16.55 -1.36 9.05
CA GLN A 158 -16.24 -1.49 10.46
C GLN A 158 -14.75 -1.76 10.66
N LEU A 159 -14.09 -0.91 11.41
CA LEU A 159 -12.72 -1.20 11.84
C LEU A 159 -12.71 -2.47 12.72
N TYR A 160 -11.79 -3.38 12.39
CA TYR A 160 -11.57 -4.57 13.20
C TYR A 160 -10.91 -4.21 14.53
N GLY A 161 -11.42 -4.77 15.59
CA GLY A 161 -10.87 -4.64 16.94
C GLY A 161 -10.90 -5.97 17.69
N GLU A 162 -10.20 -6.04 18.81
CA GLU A 162 -10.08 -7.26 19.62
C GLU A 162 -11.43 -7.83 20.07
N GLN A 163 -12.44 -6.97 20.28
CA GLN A 163 -13.78 -7.35 20.70
C GLN A 163 -14.72 -7.69 19.53
N THR A 164 -14.24 -7.63 18.29
CA THR A 164 -15.07 -7.91 17.10
C THR A 164 -15.54 -9.37 17.09
N LEU A 165 -16.84 -9.57 16.87
CA LEU A 165 -17.49 -10.88 16.83
C LEU A 165 -17.71 -11.33 15.38
N LEU A 166 -16.92 -12.30 14.89
CA LEU A 166 -17.01 -12.83 13.52
C LEU A 166 -18.36 -13.50 13.20
N LYS A 167 -19.09 -14.00 14.21
CA LYS A 167 -20.42 -14.61 14.02
C LYS A 167 -21.50 -13.62 13.57
N LYS A 168 -21.34 -12.33 13.90
CA LYS A 168 -22.33 -11.28 13.54
C LYS A 168 -22.01 -10.62 12.21
N ARG A 169 -20.73 -10.53 11.86
CA ARG A 169 -20.22 -9.90 10.65
C ARG A 169 -18.88 -10.53 10.33
N ASN A 170 -18.63 -10.82 9.06
CA ASN A 170 -17.39 -11.44 8.62
C ASN A 170 -16.60 -10.58 7.61
N HIS A 171 -16.90 -9.29 7.49
CA HIS A 171 -16.10 -8.34 6.73
C HIS A 171 -15.72 -7.13 7.58
N PHE A 172 -14.47 -6.67 7.47
CA PHE A 172 -13.89 -5.65 8.34
C PHE A 172 -12.76 -4.90 7.63
N THR A 173 -12.49 -3.70 8.13
CA THR A 173 -11.28 -2.96 7.75
C THR A 173 -10.15 -3.25 8.75
N ILE A 174 -9.00 -3.65 8.23
CA ILE A 174 -7.71 -3.64 8.93
C ILE A 174 -6.75 -2.82 8.07
N TYR A 175 -6.35 -1.68 8.57
CA TYR A 175 -5.43 -0.80 7.84
C TYR A 175 -4.09 -1.47 7.57
N ASN A 176 -3.47 -1.10 6.46
CA ASN A 176 -2.09 -1.44 6.18
C ASN A 176 -1.15 -0.84 7.23
N ALA A 177 0.00 -1.48 7.43
CA ALA A 177 1.00 -1.02 8.37
C ALA A 177 2.20 -0.37 7.70
N LEU A 178 2.93 0.43 8.47
CA LEU A 178 4.27 0.87 8.11
C LEU A 178 5.12 -0.33 7.72
N PRO A 179 5.84 -0.27 6.59
CA PRO A 179 6.79 -1.32 6.22
C PRO A 179 7.88 -1.48 7.29
N ALA A 180 8.29 -2.71 7.54
CA ALA A 180 9.41 -2.97 8.43
C ALA A 180 10.66 -2.24 7.91
N GLY A 181 11.33 -1.52 8.81
CA GLY A 181 12.49 -0.67 8.49
C GLY A 181 12.17 0.82 8.42
N ILE A 182 10.89 1.22 8.38
CA ILE A 182 10.49 2.62 8.54
C ILE A 182 10.14 2.85 10.02
N SER A 183 11.05 3.49 10.75
CA SER A 183 10.83 3.89 12.14
C SER A 183 10.12 5.25 12.21
N ILE A 184 9.26 5.42 13.19
CA ILE A 184 8.66 6.74 13.49
C ILE A 184 9.73 7.64 14.10
N SER A 185 9.93 8.82 13.49
CA SER A 185 10.88 9.81 13.98
C SER A 185 10.44 10.36 15.34
N ARG A 186 11.38 10.48 16.26
CA ARG A 186 11.18 11.15 17.55
C ARG A 186 11.58 12.60 17.52
N GLN A 187 12.24 13.04 16.45
CA GLN A 187 12.71 14.42 16.30
C GLN A 187 11.83 15.14 15.28
N ALA A 188 11.38 16.34 15.64
CA ALA A 188 10.74 17.23 14.70
C ALA A 188 11.76 17.66 13.63
N LYS A 189 11.29 17.85 12.40
CA LYS A 189 12.14 18.40 11.32
C LYS A 189 12.51 19.84 11.64
N SER A 190 13.77 20.19 11.32
CA SER A 190 14.28 21.55 11.49
C SER A 190 13.72 22.47 10.39
N GLN A 191 13.47 23.73 10.75
CA GLN A 191 13.11 24.81 9.83
C GLN A 191 14.29 25.75 9.52
N ASP A 192 15.52 25.34 9.86
CA ASP A 192 16.72 26.20 9.70
C ASP A 192 17.20 26.26 8.23
N ARG A 193 16.50 25.64 7.33
CA ARG A 193 16.74 25.63 5.87
C ARG A 193 15.43 25.76 5.08
N PRO A 194 15.49 26.16 3.81
CA PRO A 194 14.33 26.08 2.93
C PRO A 194 13.72 24.67 2.90
N LEU A 195 12.39 24.59 2.84
CA LEU A 195 11.68 23.33 2.77
C LEU A 195 11.97 22.61 1.45
N THR A 196 12.14 21.30 1.52
CA THR A 196 12.29 20.43 0.35
C THR A 196 10.97 19.75 0.03
N ILE A 197 10.48 19.97 -1.19
CA ILE A 197 9.33 19.26 -1.73
C ILE A 197 9.82 17.95 -2.34
N GLY A 198 9.07 16.86 -2.20
CA GLY A 198 9.51 15.61 -2.79
C GLY A 198 8.40 14.65 -3.17
N VAL A 199 8.75 13.68 -4.00
CA VAL A 199 7.93 12.51 -4.33
C VAL A 199 8.73 11.24 -4.14
N VAL A 200 8.09 10.19 -3.65
CA VAL A 200 8.67 8.84 -3.53
C VAL A 200 7.68 7.88 -4.16
N SER A 201 7.86 7.55 -5.44
CA SER A 201 6.87 6.77 -6.19
C SER A 201 7.45 6.16 -7.46
N ARG A 202 6.71 5.22 -8.06
CA ARG A 202 6.92 4.88 -9.47
C ARG A 202 6.51 6.09 -10.33
N LEU A 203 7.35 6.45 -11.30
CA LEU A 203 7.10 7.58 -12.19
C LEU A 203 6.14 7.16 -13.32
N GLU A 204 4.88 6.92 -12.94
CA GLU A 204 3.82 6.43 -13.82
C GLU A 204 2.62 7.38 -13.82
N SER A 205 1.86 7.41 -14.93
CA SER A 205 0.68 8.26 -15.07
C SER A 205 -0.36 8.00 -13.99
N ILE A 206 -0.58 6.74 -13.59
CA ILE A 206 -1.51 6.39 -12.50
C ILE A 206 -1.14 7.06 -11.16
N LYS A 207 0.13 7.45 -10.98
CA LYS A 207 0.63 8.16 -9.80
C LYS A 207 0.62 9.68 -9.96
N GLY A 208 0.11 10.20 -11.09
CA GLY A 208 0.01 11.65 -11.35
C GLY A 208 1.37 12.36 -11.45
N MET A 209 2.43 11.63 -11.83
CA MET A 209 3.80 12.19 -11.85
C MET A 209 3.97 13.29 -12.88
N ASP A 210 3.18 13.30 -13.93
CA ASP A 210 3.11 14.35 -14.95
C ASP A 210 2.62 15.72 -14.42
N LEU A 211 1.96 15.75 -13.25
CA LEU A 211 1.47 16.95 -12.58
C LEU A 211 2.54 17.60 -11.68
N VAL A 212 3.56 16.84 -11.25
CA VAL A 212 4.51 17.26 -10.20
C VAL A 212 5.38 18.45 -10.66
N VAL A 213 6.06 18.33 -11.80
CA VAL A 213 6.94 19.40 -12.30
C VAL A 213 6.16 20.66 -12.67
N PRO A 214 5.00 20.59 -13.36
CA PRO A 214 4.16 21.78 -13.60
C PRO A 214 3.67 22.46 -12.31
N ALA A 215 3.33 21.71 -11.26
CA ALA A 215 2.94 22.30 -9.97
C ALA A 215 4.16 22.95 -9.28
N PHE A 216 5.30 22.27 -9.28
CA PHE A 216 6.53 22.82 -8.72
C PHE A 216 6.98 24.10 -9.43
N ALA A 217 6.81 24.21 -10.76
CA ALA A 217 7.12 25.44 -11.50
C ALA A 217 6.31 26.65 -11.00
N GLN A 218 5.02 26.46 -10.66
CA GLN A 218 4.19 27.51 -10.07
C GLN A 218 4.67 27.87 -8.65
N VAL A 219 5.04 26.89 -7.84
CA VAL A 219 5.60 27.12 -6.50
C VAL A 219 6.93 27.87 -6.58
N LYS A 220 7.83 27.45 -7.45
CA LYS A 220 9.18 28.03 -7.64
C LYS A 220 9.13 29.48 -8.10
N ALA A 221 8.10 29.87 -8.86
CA ALA A 221 7.88 31.24 -9.26
C ALA A 221 7.58 32.19 -8.09
N CYS A 222 6.95 31.68 -7.01
CA CYS A 222 6.66 32.41 -5.78
C CYS A 222 7.78 32.27 -4.73
N HIS A 223 8.45 31.11 -4.71
CA HIS A 223 9.43 30.71 -3.71
C HIS A 223 10.72 30.19 -4.40
N PRO A 224 11.61 31.09 -4.86
CA PRO A 224 12.77 30.73 -5.65
C PRO A 224 13.78 29.79 -4.97
N GLU A 225 13.79 29.73 -3.64
CA GLU A 225 14.67 28.88 -2.83
C GLU A 225 14.26 27.41 -2.77
N MET A 226 13.03 27.08 -3.15
CA MET A 226 12.51 25.71 -3.04
C MET A 226 13.24 24.72 -3.95
N GLN A 227 13.34 23.47 -3.47
CA GLN A 227 13.93 22.33 -4.19
C GLN A 227 12.91 21.21 -4.32
N LEU A 228 12.99 20.46 -5.41
CA LEU A 228 12.18 19.26 -5.65
C LEU A 228 13.06 18.02 -5.73
N LEU A 229 12.78 17.04 -4.88
CA LEU A 229 13.45 15.74 -4.86
C LEU A 229 12.52 14.64 -5.39
N ILE A 230 12.91 14.00 -6.47
CA ILE A 230 12.14 12.93 -7.13
C ILE A 230 12.85 11.59 -6.91
N VAL A 231 12.24 10.73 -6.07
CA VAL A 231 12.76 9.40 -5.75
C VAL A 231 11.88 8.35 -6.41
N GLY A 232 12.45 7.64 -7.35
CA GLY A 232 11.75 6.61 -8.13
C GLY A 232 12.16 6.59 -9.58
N ASP A 233 11.55 5.69 -10.34
CA ASP A 233 11.74 5.54 -11.77
C ASP A 233 10.46 5.04 -12.43
N GLY A 234 10.34 5.21 -13.75
CA GLY A 234 9.16 4.77 -14.49
C GLY A 234 9.06 5.41 -15.88
N SER A 235 7.95 5.11 -16.53
CA SER A 235 7.73 5.52 -17.94
C SER A 235 7.71 7.04 -18.14
N LEU A 236 7.36 7.81 -17.11
CA LEU A 236 7.28 9.29 -17.20
C LEU A 236 8.58 10.01 -16.87
N ARG A 237 9.66 9.32 -16.49
CA ARG A 237 10.91 9.97 -16.08
C ARG A 237 11.41 10.96 -17.13
N LYS A 238 11.56 10.51 -18.37
CA LYS A 238 12.03 11.37 -19.48
C LYS A 238 11.14 12.59 -19.70
N GLN A 239 9.82 12.40 -19.63
CA GLN A 239 8.87 13.52 -19.76
C GLN A 239 9.04 14.53 -18.61
N MET A 240 9.24 14.08 -17.38
CA MET A 240 9.45 14.97 -16.23
C MET A 240 10.78 15.73 -16.34
N GLU A 241 11.86 15.09 -16.81
CA GLU A 241 13.15 15.75 -17.10
C GLU A 241 13.00 16.81 -18.20
N GLU A 242 12.27 16.51 -19.27
CA GLU A 242 11.96 17.49 -20.34
C GLU A 242 11.08 18.65 -19.83
N GLN A 243 10.12 18.39 -18.94
CA GLN A 243 9.31 19.44 -18.31
C GLN A 243 10.18 20.36 -17.45
N ALA A 244 11.09 19.80 -16.64
CA ALA A 244 12.01 20.57 -15.81
C ALA A 244 12.93 21.45 -16.68
N HIS A 245 13.50 20.90 -17.74
CA HIS A 245 14.33 21.64 -18.69
C HIS A 245 13.58 22.80 -19.36
N LYS A 246 12.37 22.55 -19.89
CA LYS A 246 11.55 23.60 -20.53
C LYS A 246 11.14 24.71 -19.57
N ALA A 247 11.08 24.42 -18.29
CA ALA A 247 10.75 25.38 -17.24
C ALA A 247 12.00 26.08 -16.64
N GLY A 248 13.22 25.71 -17.05
CA GLY A 248 14.49 26.24 -16.51
C GLY A 248 14.68 25.84 -15.02
N LEU A 249 14.31 24.60 -14.66
CA LEU A 249 14.31 24.12 -13.28
C LEU A 249 15.36 23.04 -13.00
N GLU A 250 16.32 22.83 -13.92
CA GLU A 250 17.31 21.75 -13.83
C GLU A 250 18.12 21.80 -12.52
N ASP A 251 18.49 23.00 -12.09
CA ASP A 251 19.26 23.21 -10.85
C ASP A 251 18.40 23.07 -9.57
N ALA A 252 17.07 23.02 -9.72
CA ALA A 252 16.11 22.93 -8.62
C ALA A 252 15.42 21.58 -8.49
N VAL A 253 15.65 20.64 -9.41
CA VAL A 253 15.02 19.32 -9.44
C VAL A 253 16.07 18.22 -9.42
N GLU A 254 16.11 17.45 -8.33
CA GLU A 254 16.97 16.28 -8.21
C GLU A 254 16.19 15.00 -8.56
N PHE A 255 16.66 14.25 -9.55
CA PHE A 255 16.16 12.93 -9.91
C PHE A 255 17.06 11.85 -9.30
N ALA A 256 16.70 11.32 -8.12
CA ALA A 256 17.49 10.32 -7.39
C ALA A 256 17.39 8.90 -7.98
N GLY A 257 16.47 8.66 -8.92
CA GLY A 257 16.21 7.34 -9.49
C GLY A 257 15.58 6.36 -8.51
N ARG A 258 15.46 5.11 -8.93
CA ARG A 258 14.92 4.04 -8.07
C ARG A 258 15.90 3.75 -6.91
N GLN A 259 15.38 3.74 -5.70
CA GLN A 259 16.14 3.46 -4.49
C GLN A 259 15.66 2.18 -3.80
N PRO A 260 16.55 1.41 -3.19
CA PRO A 260 16.16 0.27 -2.36
C PRO A 260 15.43 0.74 -1.10
N GLN A 261 14.53 -0.10 -0.59
CA GLN A 261 13.65 0.25 0.53
C GLN A 261 14.43 0.69 1.79
N GLU A 262 15.58 0.09 2.02
CA GLU A 262 16.45 0.38 3.17
C GLU A 262 17.01 1.80 3.14
N LYS A 263 17.11 2.42 1.97
CA LYS A 263 17.57 3.80 1.78
C LYS A 263 16.45 4.85 1.82
N LEU A 264 15.18 4.44 1.73
CA LEU A 264 14.06 5.38 1.64
C LEU A 264 13.96 6.28 2.88
N VAL A 265 14.32 5.80 4.06
CA VAL A 265 14.33 6.61 5.29
C VAL A 265 15.15 7.88 5.12
N SER A 266 16.36 7.77 4.56
CA SER A 266 17.24 8.94 4.36
C SER A 266 16.68 9.94 3.35
N TYR A 267 15.88 9.49 2.39
CA TYR A 267 15.19 10.38 1.44
C TYR A 267 13.98 11.05 2.09
N TYR A 268 13.15 10.31 2.84
CA TYR A 268 12.06 10.93 3.61
C TYR A 268 12.57 11.95 4.62
N ASP A 269 13.75 11.73 5.23
CA ASP A 269 14.36 12.69 6.16
C ASP A 269 14.74 14.01 5.49
N ARG A 270 15.02 14.00 4.15
CA ARG A 270 15.30 15.20 3.36
C ARG A 270 14.03 15.92 2.89
N ILE A 271 12.89 15.20 2.76
CA ILE A 271 11.62 15.72 2.24
C ILE A 271 10.81 16.33 3.39
N ASP A 272 10.38 17.57 3.24
CA ASP A 272 9.52 18.27 4.21
C ASP A 272 8.04 18.23 3.80
N ILE A 273 7.76 18.41 2.50
CA ILE A 273 6.43 18.31 1.91
C ILE A 273 6.43 17.17 0.89
N LEU A 274 5.69 16.10 1.20
CA LEU A 274 5.62 14.91 0.35
C LEU A 274 4.38 14.99 -0.54
N LEU A 275 4.56 14.92 -1.86
CA LEU A 275 3.47 14.98 -2.83
C LEU A 275 2.99 13.59 -3.24
N MET A 276 1.67 13.42 -3.29
CA MET A 276 1.00 12.21 -3.76
C MET A 276 -0.18 12.55 -4.69
N PRO A 277 0.07 13.07 -5.91
CA PRO A 277 -0.98 13.48 -6.85
C PRO A 277 -1.61 12.31 -7.60
N SER A 278 -1.76 11.15 -6.95
CA SER A 278 -2.20 9.90 -7.56
C SER A 278 -3.60 9.99 -8.16
N ARG A 279 -3.79 9.42 -9.36
CA ARG A 279 -5.11 9.22 -10.00
C ARG A 279 -5.88 8.07 -9.36
N SER A 280 -5.15 7.10 -8.83
CA SER A 280 -5.73 5.97 -8.12
C SER A 280 -4.77 5.47 -7.03
N GLU A 281 -5.28 5.30 -5.82
CA GLU A 281 -4.52 4.82 -4.68
C GLU A 281 -5.41 3.97 -3.77
N GLY A 282 -4.96 2.76 -3.45
CA GLY A 282 -5.71 1.87 -2.56
C GLY A 282 -5.64 2.30 -1.09
N PHE A 283 -4.46 2.73 -0.63
CA PHE A 283 -4.22 3.12 0.76
C PHE A 283 -3.30 4.35 0.87
N GLY A 284 -2.13 4.30 0.25
CA GLY A 284 -1.12 5.36 0.38
C GLY A 284 -0.01 5.00 1.36
N LEU A 285 0.68 3.87 1.13
CA LEU A 285 1.83 3.47 1.98
C LEU A 285 2.88 4.55 2.06
N THR A 286 3.20 5.19 0.94
CA THR A 286 4.13 6.32 0.87
C THR A 286 3.73 7.47 1.79
N ALA A 287 2.42 7.73 1.96
CA ALA A 287 1.94 8.75 2.89
C ALA A 287 2.33 8.42 4.34
N ILE A 288 2.01 7.20 4.79
CA ILE A 288 2.33 6.81 6.18
C ILE A 288 3.84 6.69 6.40
N GLU A 289 4.62 6.31 5.38
CA GLU A 289 6.09 6.30 5.42
C GLU A 289 6.64 7.72 5.60
N GLY A 290 6.14 8.68 4.81
CA GLY A 290 6.52 10.09 4.93
C GLY A 290 6.10 10.69 6.26
N MET A 291 4.85 10.48 6.70
CA MET A 291 4.35 10.92 8.00
C MET A 291 5.18 10.38 9.16
N ALA A 292 5.61 9.12 9.09
CA ALA A 292 6.49 8.51 10.10
C ALA A 292 7.84 9.22 10.19
N ARG A 293 8.28 9.88 9.14
CA ARG A 293 9.52 10.67 9.08
C ARG A 293 9.29 12.17 9.24
N GLY A 294 8.05 12.58 9.60
CA GLY A 294 7.68 13.98 9.83
C GLY A 294 7.47 14.80 8.55
N CYS A 295 7.29 14.15 7.38
CA CYS A 295 6.84 14.86 6.19
C CYS A 295 5.38 15.28 6.35
N VAL A 296 5.03 16.48 5.89
CA VAL A 296 3.64 16.89 5.69
C VAL A 296 3.20 16.44 4.30
N VAL A 297 2.12 15.70 4.21
CA VAL A 297 1.67 15.12 2.94
C VAL A 297 0.66 16.03 2.27
N VAL A 298 0.86 16.30 0.97
CA VAL A 298 -0.12 16.92 0.07
C VAL A 298 -0.54 15.88 -0.96
N ALA A 299 -1.77 15.42 -0.91
CA ALA A 299 -2.25 14.31 -1.71
C ALA A 299 -3.53 14.63 -2.49
N ALA A 300 -3.75 13.88 -3.59
CA ALA A 300 -5.00 13.96 -4.33
C ALA A 300 -6.18 13.42 -3.51
N HIS A 301 -7.34 14.05 -3.59
CA HIS A 301 -8.59 13.58 -2.99
C HIS A 301 -9.14 12.37 -3.75
N THR A 302 -8.43 11.23 -3.69
CA THR A 302 -8.77 10.02 -4.45
C THR A 302 -8.51 8.73 -3.67
N GLY A 303 -9.33 7.70 -3.93
CA GLY A 303 -9.16 6.37 -3.36
C GLY A 303 -9.10 6.39 -1.83
N GLY A 304 -8.14 5.68 -1.25
CA GLY A 304 -7.92 5.61 0.20
C GLY A 304 -7.18 6.80 0.81
N LEU A 305 -6.67 7.75 0.00
CA LEU A 305 -5.86 8.88 0.51
C LEU A 305 -6.62 9.76 1.50
N PRO A 306 -7.90 10.15 1.28
CA PRO A 306 -8.64 10.97 2.24
C PRO A 306 -8.84 10.31 3.61
N GLU A 307 -8.80 8.98 3.66
CA GLU A 307 -8.93 8.24 4.91
C GLU A 307 -7.60 8.17 5.69
N VAL A 308 -6.48 8.12 4.97
CA VAL A 308 -5.14 8.09 5.55
C VAL A 308 -4.64 9.49 5.88
N ILE A 309 -4.97 10.48 5.02
CA ILE A 309 -4.57 11.87 5.20
C ILE A 309 -5.81 12.65 5.61
N ARG A 310 -5.99 12.86 6.89
CA ARG A 310 -7.08 13.70 7.40
C ARG A 310 -6.81 15.15 7.02
N ASP A 311 -7.57 15.62 6.02
CA ASP A 311 -7.39 16.96 5.46
C ASP A 311 -7.51 18.03 6.54
N GLY A 312 -6.53 18.92 6.60
CA GLY A 312 -6.48 19.99 7.59
C GLY A 312 -6.09 19.56 9.02
N GLU A 313 -5.84 18.25 9.26
CA GLU A 313 -5.38 17.73 10.55
C GLU A 313 -3.91 17.30 10.51
N VAL A 314 -3.55 16.41 9.55
CA VAL A 314 -2.19 15.83 9.46
C VAL A 314 -1.56 16.01 8.09
N GLY A 315 -2.24 16.68 7.17
CA GLY A 315 -1.81 16.96 5.80
C GLY A 315 -2.89 17.73 5.06
N LEU A 316 -2.71 17.89 3.75
CA LEU A 316 -3.66 18.58 2.89
C LEU A 316 -4.06 17.72 1.70
N LEU A 317 -5.30 17.86 1.26
CA LEU A 317 -5.81 17.26 0.03
C LEU A 317 -5.95 18.33 -1.06
N HIS A 318 -5.72 17.93 -2.31
CA HIS A 318 -5.99 18.72 -3.49
C HIS A 318 -6.95 17.98 -4.43
N GLU A 319 -7.66 18.74 -5.26
CA GLU A 319 -8.53 18.17 -6.28
C GLU A 319 -7.70 17.38 -7.32
N PRO A 320 -8.11 16.15 -7.66
CA PRO A 320 -7.42 15.34 -8.65
C PRO A 320 -7.25 16.06 -9.99
N GLU A 321 -6.14 15.82 -10.69
CA GLU A 321 -5.79 16.42 -12.00
C GLU A 321 -5.60 17.94 -11.98
N GLN A 322 -5.71 18.64 -10.85
CA GLN A 322 -5.64 20.09 -10.77
C GLN A 322 -4.24 20.55 -10.33
N VAL A 323 -3.36 20.81 -11.31
CA VAL A 323 -1.99 21.33 -11.08
C VAL A 323 -2.01 22.60 -10.22
N LYS A 324 -2.94 23.53 -10.50
CA LYS A 324 -3.04 24.79 -9.76
C LYS A 324 -3.42 24.57 -8.31
N ASP A 325 -4.33 23.64 -8.02
CA ASP A 325 -4.75 23.36 -6.64
C ASP A 325 -3.61 22.66 -5.88
N LEU A 326 -2.92 21.69 -6.49
CA LEU A 326 -1.72 21.08 -5.92
C LEU A 326 -0.69 22.15 -5.53
N ALA A 327 -0.38 23.11 -6.43
CA ALA A 327 0.53 24.21 -6.14
C ALA A 327 0.01 25.13 -5.01
N THR A 328 -1.31 25.37 -4.95
CA THR A 328 -1.95 26.18 -3.88
C THR A 328 -1.77 25.54 -2.51
N GLN A 329 -1.99 24.21 -2.39
CA GLN A 329 -1.81 23.51 -1.12
C GLN A 329 -0.34 23.48 -0.68
N ILE A 330 0.60 23.38 -1.63
CA ILE A 330 2.04 23.48 -1.33
C ILE A 330 2.39 24.86 -0.82
N ASN A 331 1.98 25.94 -1.52
CA ASN A 331 2.23 27.33 -1.12
C ASN A 331 1.67 27.63 0.26
N LYS A 332 0.46 27.13 0.58
CA LYS A 332 -0.15 27.28 1.91
C LYS A 332 0.76 26.77 3.04
N LEU A 333 1.45 25.64 2.84
CA LEU A 333 2.38 25.11 3.84
C LEU A 333 3.68 25.93 3.94
N ILE A 334 4.17 26.46 2.83
CA ILE A 334 5.39 27.30 2.79
C ILE A 334 5.11 28.65 3.45
N GLU A 335 3.98 29.28 3.13
CA GLU A 335 3.59 30.59 3.64
C GLU A 335 3.11 30.55 5.10
N GLN A 336 2.76 29.36 5.63
CA GLN A 336 2.31 29.15 7.00
C GLN A 336 3.20 28.17 7.76
N PRO A 337 4.42 28.55 8.17
CA PRO A 337 5.36 27.66 8.84
C PRO A 337 4.82 27.03 10.14
N ALA A 338 3.97 27.75 10.86
CA ALA A 338 3.31 27.22 12.06
C ALA A 338 2.37 26.04 11.73
N LEU A 339 1.62 26.14 10.63
CA LEU A 339 0.73 25.08 10.15
C LEU A 339 1.53 23.85 9.70
N TRP A 340 2.60 24.06 8.93
CA TRP A 340 3.50 22.97 8.53
C TRP A 340 4.07 22.24 9.74
N LYS A 341 4.56 22.99 10.74
CA LYS A 341 5.12 22.42 11.98
C LYS A 341 4.07 21.63 12.78
N GLN A 342 2.86 22.18 12.89
CA GLN A 342 1.73 21.52 13.52
C GLN A 342 1.45 20.17 12.82
N PHE A 343 1.22 20.17 11.51
CA PHE A 343 0.92 18.95 10.76
C PHE A 343 2.06 17.93 10.84
N SER A 344 3.33 18.35 10.75
CA SER A 344 4.49 17.46 10.89
C SER A 344 4.49 16.74 12.25
N THR A 345 4.15 17.45 13.32
CA THR A 345 4.10 16.88 14.69
C THR A 345 2.88 15.96 14.84
N GLU A 346 1.71 16.38 14.39
CA GLU A 346 0.48 15.60 14.48
C GLU A 346 0.54 14.35 13.62
N ALA A 347 1.14 14.43 12.42
CA ALA A 347 1.34 13.30 11.53
C ALA A 347 2.18 12.18 12.18
N THR A 348 3.27 12.52 12.88
CA THR A 348 4.11 11.53 13.58
C THR A 348 3.39 10.84 14.75
N THR A 349 2.44 11.52 15.38
CA THR A 349 1.58 10.94 16.41
C THR A 349 0.48 10.09 15.79
N TYR A 350 -0.19 10.62 14.78
CA TYR A 350 -1.29 9.96 14.09
C TYR A 350 -0.87 8.65 13.41
N VAL A 351 0.33 8.61 12.82
CA VAL A 351 0.82 7.43 12.10
C VAL A 351 1.05 6.21 12.99
N GLN A 352 1.09 6.38 14.32
CA GLN A 352 1.23 5.26 15.27
C GLN A 352 0.08 4.24 15.16
N GLN A 353 -1.10 4.66 14.72
CA GLN A 353 -2.21 3.73 14.47
C GLN A 353 -1.93 2.75 13.33
N PHE A 354 -0.99 3.06 12.44
CA PHE A 354 -0.51 2.20 11.36
C PHE A 354 0.79 1.47 11.72
N SER A 355 1.13 1.39 13.01
CA SER A 355 2.33 0.68 13.43
C SER A 355 2.25 -0.82 13.12
N PHE A 356 3.41 -1.41 12.89
CA PHE A 356 3.52 -2.85 12.65
C PHE A 356 3.01 -3.68 13.85
N GLU A 357 3.26 -3.19 15.06
CA GLU A 357 2.83 -3.84 16.31
C GLU A 357 1.31 -3.95 16.37
N ARG A 358 0.60 -2.85 16.07
CA ARG A 358 -0.87 -2.84 16.04
C ARG A 358 -1.42 -3.76 14.95
N PHE A 359 -0.86 -3.70 13.76
CA PHE A 359 -1.21 -4.58 12.64
C PHE A 359 -1.02 -6.06 13.02
N SER A 360 0.13 -6.38 13.61
CA SER A 360 0.45 -7.73 14.08
C SER A 360 -0.53 -8.22 15.14
N LEU A 361 -0.85 -7.39 16.12
CA LEU A 361 -1.84 -7.69 17.15
C LEU A 361 -3.22 -8.01 16.54
N LEU A 362 -3.72 -7.16 15.64
CA LEU A 362 -5.04 -7.33 15.03
C LEU A 362 -5.12 -8.60 14.18
N PHE A 363 -4.11 -8.89 13.35
CA PHE A 363 -4.12 -10.10 12.54
C PHE A 363 -3.95 -11.36 13.40
N ASN A 364 -3.04 -11.39 14.36
CA ASN A 364 -2.91 -12.56 15.26
C ASN A 364 -4.22 -12.81 16.03
N ASN A 365 -4.89 -11.75 16.51
CA ASN A 365 -6.22 -11.88 17.15
C ASN A 365 -7.27 -12.43 16.16
N LEU A 366 -7.27 -11.98 14.90
CA LEU A 366 -8.18 -12.49 13.88
C LEU A 366 -7.97 -13.99 13.64
N TYR A 367 -6.73 -14.43 13.52
CA TYR A 367 -6.42 -15.85 13.29
C TYR A 367 -6.77 -16.76 14.48
N GLN A 368 -6.69 -16.25 15.71
CA GLN A 368 -7.12 -16.99 16.91
C GLN A 368 -8.64 -17.21 16.96
N LYS A 369 -9.43 -16.38 16.27
CA LYS A 369 -10.91 -16.46 16.25
C LYS A 369 -11.47 -17.32 15.12
N ILE A 370 -10.63 -17.80 14.20
CA ILE A 370 -10.98 -18.60 13.02
C ILE A 370 -10.69 -20.07 13.26
#